data_72982fd3d8f49e7cff3be55095ea8142
#
_entry.id   72982fd3d8f49e7cff3be55095ea8142
#
_cell.length_a   1.000
_cell.length_b   1.000
_cell.length_c   1.000
_cell.angle_alpha   90.00
_cell.angle_beta   90.00
_cell.angle_gamma   90.00
#
_symmetry.space_group_name_H-M   'P 1'
#
loop_
_entity.id
_entity.type
_entity.pdbx_description
1 polymer ?
#
loop_
_entity_poly.entity_id
_entity_poly.type
_entity_poly.pdbx_seq_one_letter_code
_entity_poly.pdbx_strand_id
1 'polypeptide(L)'
;MSAQTTGGSSAPSQSAQAAIDLARQVGESMFAVDTATKDTMGMELVSCQPGHAEFRMTVKELHLNGHKICHGGFIFTLADSTFAFACNSYNKAAVAAGCSIEFLKPGQLGDVLTCVGQEQTMSGRHGIYDMKVTNQKGEVIAMFRGKSAQIQGTVIPE
;
A
#
# COMPACT_ATOMS: atom_id res chain seq x y z
N MET A 1 -19.33 37.71 12.38
CA MET A 1 -19.21 37.58 10.93
C MET A 1 -18.26 36.40 10.66
N SER A 2 -18.83 35.23 10.40
CA SER A 2 -18.07 33.98 10.19
C SER A 2 -17.89 33.79 8.68
N ALA A 3 -16.67 33.78 8.20
CA ALA A 3 -16.34 33.42 6.82
C ALA A 3 -16.25 31.90 6.71
N GLN A 4 -17.18 31.27 6.05
CA GLN A 4 -17.14 29.89 5.60
C GLN A 4 -16.23 29.83 4.36
N THR A 5 -15.06 29.22 4.47
CA THR A 5 -14.23 28.83 3.32
C THR A 5 -14.77 27.50 2.78
N THR A 6 -15.53 27.56 1.70
CA THR A 6 -15.90 26.41 0.88
C THR A 6 -14.69 25.99 0.06
N GLY A 7 -14.01 24.91 0.48
CA GLY A 7 -12.97 24.25 -0.29
C GLY A 7 -13.59 23.51 -1.49
N GLY A 8 -13.65 24.15 -2.65
CA GLY A 8 -14.01 23.51 -3.91
C GLY A 8 -12.89 22.58 -4.36
N SER A 9 -13.11 21.25 -4.32
CA SER A 9 -12.25 20.26 -4.99
C SER A 9 -12.44 20.41 -6.49
N SER A 10 -11.47 21.03 -7.17
CA SER A 10 -11.45 21.08 -8.65
C SER A 10 -11.14 19.68 -9.20
N ALA A 11 -11.82 19.28 -10.28
CA ALA A 11 -11.52 18.04 -10.99
C ALA A 11 -10.02 18.03 -11.43
N PRO A 12 -9.36 16.84 -11.43
CA PRO A 12 -7.97 16.74 -11.85
C PRO A 12 -7.80 17.16 -13.31
N SER A 13 -6.63 17.68 -13.65
CA SER A 13 -6.28 17.98 -15.06
C SER A 13 -6.28 16.67 -15.89
N GLN A 14 -6.40 16.77 -17.23
CA GLN A 14 -6.36 15.60 -18.10
C GLN A 14 -5.08 14.77 -17.91
N SER A 15 -3.92 15.42 -17.72
CA SER A 15 -2.65 14.73 -17.47
C SER A 15 -2.63 14.02 -16.10
N ALA A 16 -3.20 14.64 -15.08
CA ALA A 16 -3.32 14.01 -13.76
C ALA A 16 -4.30 12.82 -13.80
N GLN A 17 -5.39 12.93 -14.53
CA GLN A 17 -6.35 11.82 -14.70
C GLN A 17 -5.70 10.65 -15.44
N ALA A 18 -4.94 10.91 -16.50
CA ALA A 18 -4.21 9.87 -17.24
C ALA A 18 -3.19 9.13 -16.34
N ALA A 19 -2.49 9.85 -15.45
CA ALA A 19 -1.56 9.24 -14.49
C ALA A 19 -2.29 8.36 -13.46
N ILE A 20 -3.46 8.78 -12.98
CA ILE A 20 -4.31 7.99 -12.08
C ILE A 20 -4.81 6.73 -12.77
N ASP A 21 -5.27 6.83 -14.00
CA ASP A 21 -5.77 5.68 -14.78
C ASP A 21 -4.65 4.67 -15.07
N LEU A 22 -3.44 5.14 -15.40
CA LEU A 22 -2.27 4.28 -15.56
C LEU A 22 -1.93 3.55 -14.27
N ALA A 23 -1.84 4.25 -13.13
CA ALA A 23 -1.53 3.64 -11.85
C ALA A 23 -2.57 2.59 -11.45
N ARG A 24 -3.86 2.83 -11.70
CA ARG A 24 -4.93 1.87 -11.49
C ARG A 24 -4.74 0.62 -12.34
N GLN A 25 -4.46 0.75 -13.63
CA GLN A 25 -4.21 -0.38 -14.55
C GLN A 25 -2.99 -1.20 -14.12
N VAL A 26 -1.91 -0.53 -13.70
CA VAL A 26 -0.71 -1.19 -13.15
C VAL A 26 -1.07 -2.00 -11.91
N GLY A 27 -1.78 -1.39 -10.96
CA GLY A 27 -2.21 -2.06 -9.72
C GLY A 27 -3.12 -3.28 -10.01
N GLU A 28 -4.12 -3.14 -10.86
CA GLU A 28 -5.01 -4.23 -11.27
C GLU A 28 -4.22 -5.38 -11.93
N SER A 29 -3.27 -5.06 -12.81
CA SER A 29 -2.43 -6.05 -13.50
C SER A 29 -1.51 -6.80 -12.53
N MET A 30 -0.86 -6.10 -11.61
CA MET A 30 -0.04 -6.72 -10.56
C MET A 30 -0.90 -7.64 -9.69
N PHE A 31 -2.04 -7.15 -9.22
CA PHE A 31 -2.92 -7.90 -8.32
C PHE A 31 -3.49 -9.16 -8.97
N ALA A 32 -3.77 -9.13 -10.27
CA ALA A 32 -4.30 -10.28 -11.00
C ALA A 32 -3.39 -11.52 -10.96
N VAL A 33 -2.07 -11.31 -10.90
CA VAL A 33 -1.06 -12.39 -10.92
C VAL A 33 -0.37 -12.64 -9.58
N ASP A 34 -0.60 -11.78 -8.57
CA ASP A 34 0.01 -11.90 -7.25
C ASP A 34 -0.79 -12.87 -6.36
N THR A 35 -0.45 -14.16 -6.47
CA THR A 35 -1.10 -15.22 -5.68
C THR A 35 -0.79 -15.13 -4.18
N ALA A 36 0.37 -14.60 -3.80
CA ALA A 36 0.72 -14.42 -2.39
C ALA A 36 -0.21 -13.41 -1.71
N THR A 37 -0.37 -12.25 -2.32
CA THR A 37 -1.23 -11.17 -1.82
C THR A 37 -2.71 -11.57 -1.85
N LYS A 38 -3.18 -12.02 -3.01
CA LYS A 38 -4.60 -12.29 -3.25
C LYS A 38 -5.07 -13.60 -2.62
N ASP A 39 -4.41 -14.72 -2.99
CA ASP A 39 -4.94 -16.05 -2.70
C ASP A 39 -4.47 -16.56 -1.33
N THR A 40 -3.20 -16.32 -0.97
CA THR A 40 -2.63 -16.81 0.30
C THR A 40 -3.00 -15.91 1.47
N MET A 41 -2.84 -14.60 1.31
CA MET A 41 -3.09 -13.63 2.38
C MET A 41 -4.55 -13.16 2.43
N GLY A 42 -5.31 -13.33 1.34
CA GLY A 42 -6.67 -12.84 1.22
C GLY A 42 -6.76 -11.32 1.31
N MET A 43 -5.78 -10.63 0.76
CA MET A 43 -5.77 -9.17 0.68
C MET A 43 -6.69 -8.68 -0.42
N GLU A 44 -7.17 -7.45 -0.26
CA GLU A 44 -8.00 -6.74 -1.22
C GLU A 44 -7.28 -5.44 -1.64
N LEU A 45 -7.07 -5.25 -2.94
CA LEU A 45 -6.60 -3.98 -3.48
C LEU A 45 -7.75 -2.97 -3.44
N VAL A 46 -7.63 -1.94 -2.63
CA VAL A 46 -8.65 -0.88 -2.50
C VAL A 46 -8.39 0.24 -3.50
N SER A 47 -7.15 0.69 -3.61
CA SER A 47 -6.76 1.73 -4.58
C SER A 47 -5.28 1.66 -4.93
N CYS A 48 -4.96 2.10 -6.16
CA CYS A 48 -3.59 2.36 -6.60
C CYS A 48 -3.59 3.66 -7.40
N GLN A 49 -2.75 4.61 -6.99
CA GLN A 49 -2.60 5.93 -7.59
C GLN A 49 -1.10 6.26 -7.68
N PRO A 50 -0.67 7.30 -8.39
CA PRO A 50 0.74 7.66 -8.47
C PRO A 50 1.39 7.81 -7.08
N GLY A 51 2.37 6.97 -6.77
CA GLY A 51 3.07 6.94 -5.47
C GLY A 51 2.23 6.49 -4.28
N HIS A 52 1.04 5.91 -4.52
CA HIS A 52 0.11 5.55 -3.46
C HIS A 52 -0.55 4.19 -3.73
N ALA A 53 -0.77 3.42 -2.65
CA ALA A 53 -1.61 2.23 -2.68
C ALA A 53 -2.33 2.03 -1.35
N GLU A 54 -3.49 1.39 -1.41
CA GLU A 54 -4.25 0.96 -0.24
C GLU A 54 -4.67 -0.49 -0.38
N PHE A 55 -4.40 -1.28 0.67
CA PHE A 55 -4.80 -2.68 0.80
C PHE A 55 -5.55 -2.93 2.10
N ARG A 56 -6.42 -3.94 2.08
CA ARG A 56 -7.07 -4.50 3.28
C ARG A 56 -6.80 -5.97 3.43
N MET A 57 -6.77 -6.44 4.68
CA MET A 57 -6.66 -7.83 5.03
C MET A 57 -7.48 -8.10 6.31
N THR A 58 -8.41 -9.05 6.25
CA THR A 58 -9.08 -9.51 7.46
C THR A 58 -8.22 -10.56 8.16
N VAL A 59 -7.96 -10.37 9.45
CA VAL A 59 -7.19 -11.32 10.27
C VAL A 59 -8.02 -12.59 10.49
N LYS A 60 -7.54 -13.70 9.96
CA LYS A 60 -8.13 -15.06 10.07
C LYS A 60 -7.32 -15.92 11.03
N GLU A 61 -7.83 -17.08 11.41
CA GLU A 61 -7.13 -18.03 12.28
C GLU A 61 -5.75 -18.44 11.75
N LEU A 62 -5.62 -18.62 10.42
CA LEU A 62 -4.35 -18.92 9.76
C LEU A 62 -3.29 -17.82 9.91
N HIS A 63 -3.69 -16.61 10.26
CA HIS A 63 -2.78 -15.49 10.49
C HIS A 63 -2.30 -15.40 11.94
N LEU A 64 -2.83 -16.22 12.85
CA LEU A 64 -2.52 -16.12 14.28
C LEU A 64 -1.20 -16.80 14.62
N ASN A 65 -0.46 -16.18 15.54
CA ASN A 65 0.70 -16.77 16.19
C ASN A 65 0.31 -17.53 17.49
N GLY A 66 1.30 -18.08 18.19
CA GLY A 66 1.08 -18.80 19.45
C GLY A 66 0.44 -17.98 20.58
N HIS A 67 0.46 -16.64 20.48
CA HIS A 67 -0.23 -15.72 21.41
C HIS A 67 -1.67 -15.40 20.98
N LYS A 68 -2.18 -16.04 19.92
CA LYS A 68 -3.52 -15.83 19.35
C LYS A 68 -3.76 -14.39 18.86
N ILE A 69 -2.71 -13.71 18.44
CA ILE A 69 -2.75 -12.41 17.76
C ILE A 69 -2.17 -12.55 16.37
N CYS A 70 -2.48 -11.62 15.47
CA CYS A 70 -1.93 -11.59 14.13
C CYS A 70 -0.41 -11.65 14.17
N HIS A 71 0.18 -12.65 13.51
CA HIS A 71 1.63 -12.78 13.43
C HIS A 71 2.23 -11.57 12.69
N GLY A 72 3.30 -11.00 13.25
CA GLY A 72 3.96 -9.83 12.67
C GLY A 72 4.39 -10.01 11.20
N GLY A 73 4.73 -11.25 10.79
CA GLY A 73 5.05 -11.57 9.40
C GLY A 73 3.88 -11.30 8.44
N PHE A 74 2.63 -11.51 8.84
CA PHE A 74 1.46 -11.19 8.02
C PHE A 74 1.22 -9.68 7.94
N ILE A 75 1.39 -8.96 9.06
CA ILE A 75 1.32 -7.49 9.09
C ILE A 75 2.44 -6.90 8.22
N PHE A 76 3.66 -7.47 8.30
CA PHE A 76 4.79 -7.09 7.45
C PHE A 76 4.45 -7.29 5.97
N THR A 77 3.92 -8.46 5.59
CA THR A 77 3.58 -8.75 4.19
C THR A 77 2.49 -7.82 3.66
N LEU A 78 1.49 -7.47 4.50
CA LEU A 78 0.48 -6.46 4.13
C LEU A 78 1.14 -5.11 3.81
N ALA A 79 2.07 -4.66 4.64
CA ALA A 79 2.77 -3.39 4.44
C ALA A 79 3.72 -3.45 3.24
N ASP A 80 4.48 -4.55 3.06
CA ASP A 80 5.42 -4.76 1.96
C ASP A 80 4.69 -4.86 0.60
N SER A 81 3.56 -5.57 0.55
CA SER A 81 2.73 -5.61 -0.67
C SER A 81 2.20 -4.23 -1.01
N THR A 82 1.66 -3.48 -0.04
CA THR A 82 1.20 -2.10 -0.26
C THR A 82 2.33 -1.22 -0.79
N PHE A 83 3.53 -1.36 -0.23
CA PHE A 83 4.73 -0.67 -0.69
C PHE A 83 5.09 -1.04 -2.14
N ALA A 84 5.07 -2.34 -2.49
CA ALA A 84 5.37 -2.80 -3.84
C ALA A 84 4.41 -2.17 -4.87
N PHE A 85 3.12 -2.09 -4.58
CA PHE A 85 2.14 -1.47 -5.46
C PHE A 85 2.33 0.05 -5.57
N ALA A 86 2.59 0.74 -4.46
CA ALA A 86 2.86 2.17 -4.46
C ALA A 86 4.10 2.54 -5.30
N CYS A 87 5.21 1.80 -5.15
CA CYS A 87 6.45 2.13 -5.87
C CYS A 87 6.43 1.73 -7.35
N ASN A 88 5.57 0.81 -7.76
CA ASN A 88 5.38 0.41 -9.17
C ASN A 88 4.27 1.19 -9.89
N SER A 89 3.50 2.03 -9.19
CA SER A 89 2.32 2.73 -9.71
C SER A 89 2.58 3.65 -10.91
N TYR A 90 3.82 4.04 -11.14
CA TYR A 90 4.25 4.85 -12.28
C TYR A 90 4.54 4.04 -13.55
N ASN A 91 4.20 2.76 -13.56
CA ASN A 91 4.59 1.80 -14.63
C ASN A 91 6.12 1.70 -14.84
N LYS A 92 6.89 1.92 -13.79
CA LYS A 92 8.34 1.71 -13.77
C LYS A 92 8.64 0.58 -12.82
N ALA A 93 9.24 -0.50 -13.34
CA ALA A 93 9.56 -1.65 -12.51
C ALA A 93 10.49 -1.26 -11.36
N ALA A 94 10.09 -1.59 -10.14
CA ALA A 94 10.82 -1.26 -8.92
C ALA A 94 10.76 -2.44 -7.94
N VAL A 95 11.82 -2.60 -7.17
CA VAL A 95 11.96 -3.62 -6.13
C VAL A 95 12.31 -2.99 -4.79
N ALA A 96 12.05 -3.71 -3.70
CA ALA A 96 12.51 -3.31 -2.37
C ALA A 96 14.04 -3.34 -2.30
N ALA A 97 14.63 -2.25 -1.81
CA ALA A 97 16.07 -2.14 -1.54
C ALA A 97 16.39 -2.11 -0.03
N GLY A 98 15.37 -2.10 0.81
CA GLY A 98 15.46 -2.15 2.26
C GLY A 98 14.17 -1.65 2.89
N CYS A 99 13.92 -2.09 4.12
CA CYS A 99 12.73 -1.66 4.86
C CYS A 99 12.93 -1.80 6.37
N SER A 100 12.07 -1.12 7.12
CA SER A 100 11.90 -1.29 8.56
C SER A 100 10.43 -1.26 8.92
N ILE A 101 10.06 -1.92 10.01
CA ILE A 101 8.70 -1.91 10.55
C ILE A 101 8.74 -1.78 12.06
N GLU A 102 7.81 -0.98 12.59
CA GLU A 102 7.54 -0.83 14.03
C GLU A 102 6.14 -1.34 14.32
N PHE A 103 6.04 -2.37 15.17
CA PHE A 103 4.77 -2.92 15.63
C PHE A 103 4.34 -2.18 16.90
N LEU A 104 3.19 -1.52 16.87
CA LEU A 104 2.71 -0.64 17.93
C LEU A 104 1.58 -1.27 18.76
N LYS A 105 0.69 -2.02 18.09
CA LYS A 105 -0.43 -2.74 18.72
C LYS A 105 -0.64 -4.10 18.04
N PRO A 106 -1.12 -5.10 18.78
CA PRO A 106 -1.48 -6.39 18.18
C PRO A 106 -2.73 -6.27 17.30
N GLY A 107 -2.71 -6.91 16.12
CA GLY A 107 -3.93 -7.20 15.37
C GLY A 107 -4.64 -8.40 15.98
N GLN A 108 -5.95 -8.32 16.17
CA GLN A 108 -6.77 -9.37 16.76
C GLN A 108 -7.47 -10.21 15.69
N LEU A 109 -7.86 -11.42 16.03
CA LEU A 109 -8.73 -12.24 15.17
C LEU A 109 -10.00 -11.46 14.78
N GLY A 110 -10.31 -11.39 13.49
CA GLY A 110 -11.46 -10.67 12.95
C GLY A 110 -11.20 -9.18 12.69
N ASP A 111 -10.06 -8.63 13.09
CA ASP A 111 -9.72 -7.25 12.71
C ASP A 111 -9.59 -7.12 11.20
N VAL A 112 -10.08 -6.01 10.66
CA VAL A 112 -9.84 -5.59 9.29
C VAL A 112 -8.68 -4.60 9.30
N LEU A 113 -7.50 -5.08 8.92
CA LEU A 113 -6.30 -4.26 8.81
C LEU A 113 -6.31 -3.54 7.46
N THR A 114 -6.19 -2.21 7.49
CA THR A 114 -6.03 -1.36 6.31
C THR A 114 -4.62 -0.80 6.31
N CYS A 115 -3.89 -1.02 5.22
CA CYS A 115 -2.58 -0.43 4.99
C CYS A 115 -2.68 0.65 3.92
N VAL A 116 -2.29 1.86 4.27
CA VAL A 116 -2.19 3.00 3.34
C VAL A 116 -0.72 3.34 3.15
N GLY A 117 -0.28 3.30 1.89
CA GLY A 117 1.08 3.61 1.47
C GLY A 117 1.17 4.93 0.72
N GLN A 118 2.21 5.71 1.04
CA GLN A 118 2.45 7.01 0.41
C GLN A 118 3.93 7.23 0.14
N GLU A 119 4.24 7.65 -1.09
CA GLU A 119 5.56 8.16 -1.46
C GLU A 119 5.89 9.39 -0.64
N GLN A 120 7.09 9.42 -0.07
CA GLN A 120 7.62 10.56 0.67
C GLN A 120 8.57 11.38 -0.21
N THR A 121 9.40 10.70 -1.00
CA THR A 121 10.37 11.33 -1.90
C THR A 121 10.94 10.34 -2.90
N MET A 122 11.35 10.87 -4.05
CA MET A 122 12.15 10.17 -5.04
C MET A 122 13.49 10.89 -5.23
N SER A 123 14.59 10.13 -5.31
CA SER A 123 15.92 10.63 -5.64
C SER A 123 16.59 9.70 -6.65
N GLY A 124 16.69 10.15 -7.90
CA GLY A 124 17.12 9.31 -9.01
C GLY A 124 16.21 8.09 -9.15
N ARG A 125 16.77 6.89 -9.04
CA ARG A 125 16.00 5.62 -9.11
C ARG A 125 15.58 5.08 -7.74
N HIS A 126 15.81 5.80 -6.64
CA HIS A 126 15.46 5.37 -5.30
C HIS A 126 14.29 6.19 -4.75
N GLY A 127 13.32 5.52 -4.14
CA GLY A 127 12.18 6.15 -3.48
C GLY A 127 12.08 5.74 -2.01
N ILE A 128 11.55 6.64 -1.19
CA ILE A 128 11.17 6.38 0.20
C ILE A 128 9.65 6.45 0.31
N TYR A 129 9.07 5.44 0.93
CA TYR A 129 7.63 5.29 1.11
C TYR A 129 7.31 4.96 2.55
N ASP A 130 6.26 5.56 3.09
CA ASP A 130 5.72 5.23 4.41
C ASP A 130 4.38 4.52 4.28
N MET A 131 4.26 3.40 5.01
CA MET A 131 3.05 2.59 5.11
C MET A 131 2.51 2.69 6.52
N LYS A 132 1.23 2.96 6.65
CA LYS A 132 0.52 2.98 7.92
C LYS A 132 -0.54 1.90 7.94
N VAL A 133 -0.40 0.96 8.87
CA VAL A 133 -1.39 -0.11 9.10
C VAL A 133 -2.30 0.28 10.25
N THR A 134 -3.60 0.30 10.01
CA THR A 134 -4.62 0.57 11.03
C THR A 134 -5.65 -0.55 11.07
N ASN A 135 -6.35 -0.71 12.19
CA ASN A 135 -7.54 -1.56 12.26
C ASN A 135 -8.83 -0.74 11.98
N GLN A 136 -9.98 -1.40 11.99
CA GLN A 136 -11.29 -0.78 11.73
C GLN A 136 -11.71 0.28 12.77
N LYS A 137 -11.01 0.35 13.89
CA LYS A 137 -11.21 1.39 14.94
C LYS A 137 -10.32 2.62 14.72
N GLY A 138 -9.47 2.59 13.68
CA GLY A 138 -8.48 3.63 13.43
C GLY A 138 -7.23 3.56 14.32
N GLU A 139 -7.07 2.48 15.09
CA GLU A 139 -5.88 2.27 15.91
C GLU A 139 -4.69 1.90 15.02
N VAL A 140 -3.55 2.55 15.25
CA VAL A 140 -2.32 2.25 14.49
C VAL A 140 -1.74 0.94 15.00
N ILE A 141 -1.65 -0.05 14.12
CA ILE A 141 -1.12 -1.38 14.38
C ILE A 141 0.38 -1.42 14.11
N ALA A 142 0.80 -0.86 12.95
CA ALA A 142 2.21 -0.79 12.58
C ALA A 142 2.50 0.41 11.69
N MET A 143 3.77 0.83 11.70
CA MET A 143 4.36 1.78 10.76
C MET A 143 5.51 1.08 10.05
N PHE A 144 5.55 1.19 8.71
CA PHE A 144 6.59 0.60 7.88
C PHE A 144 7.20 1.68 7.00
N ARG A 145 8.51 1.63 6.82
CA ARG A 145 9.23 2.46 5.84
C ARG A 145 9.97 1.58 4.88
N GLY A 146 9.69 1.75 3.58
CA GLY A 146 10.36 1.05 2.49
C GLY A 146 11.23 1.99 1.65
N LYS A 147 12.38 1.50 1.23
CA LYS A 147 13.23 2.10 0.20
C LYS A 147 13.09 1.26 -1.06
N SER A 148 12.65 1.87 -2.16
CA SER A 148 12.59 1.24 -3.47
C SER A 148 13.84 1.53 -4.31
N ALA A 149 14.11 0.62 -5.26
CA ALA A 149 15.06 0.85 -6.33
C ALA A 149 14.40 0.52 -7.67
N GLN A 150 14.31 1.49 -8.57
CA GLN A 150 13.84 1.25 -9.94
C GLN A 150 14.85 0.37 -10.68
N ILE A 151 14.34 -0.60 -11.41
CA ILE A 151 15.07 -1.50 -12.31
C ILE A 151 14.64 -1.25 -13.75
N GLN A 152 15.26 -1.94 -14.72
CA GLN A 152 14.83 -1.83 -16.11
C GLN A 152 13.46 -2.48 -16.33
N GLY A 153 12.67 -1.86 -17.21
CA GLY A 153 11.37 -2.37 -17.66
C GLY A 153 10.18 -1.66 -17.05
N THR A 154 9.04 -2.06 -17.55
CA THR A 154 7.72 -1.62 -17.11
C THR A 154 6.94 -2.77 -16.50
N VAL A 155 5.91 -2.47 -15.72
CA VAL A 155 5.02 -3.49 -15.13
C VAL A 155 4.04 -4.02 -16.17
N ILE A 156 3.46 -3.10 -16.95
CA ILE A 156 2.59 -3.41 -18.09
C ILE A 156 3.20 -2.84 -19.38
N PRO A 157 2.94 -3.42 -20.57
CA PRO A 157 3.40 -2.87 -21.84
C PRO A 157 3.00 -1.40 -22.03
N GLU A 158 3.88 -0.62 -22.66
CA GLU A 158 3.59 0.76 -23.10
C GLU A 158 2.70 0.78 -24.33
#